data_ae042b934565fec21b49d379cec53e1c
#
_entry.id   ae042b934565fec21b49d379cec53e1c
#
_cell.length_a   1.000
_cell.length_b   1.000
_cell.length_c   1.000
_cell.angle_alpha   90.00
_cell.angle_beta   90.00
_cell.angle_gamma   90.00
#
_symmetry.space_group_name_H-M   'P 1'
#
loop_
_entity.id
_entity.type
_entity.pdbx_description
1 polymer ?
#
loop_
_entity_poly.entity_id
_entity_poly.type
_entity_poly.pdbx_seq_one_letter_code
_entity_poly.pdbx_strand_id
1 'polypeptide(L)'
;GQDIVKQIRSLKTGVQVLIGTPGRVMDHMRRHTIKLDDLKIVVLDEADEMLNMGFREDIETILSQTPEERQTLLFSATMPQPIMEIARTYQKDAKIVKVVKKELTVANIEQYYYEVRPKNKEEVLSRLLDIYNPALSVVFCNTKRQVDELVEGLKGRGYFAEGLHGDMKQQQRDRVMNGFRNGRTEILVATDVAARGIDVDDVDAVFNYDLPQDDEYYVHRIGRTGRAGKNGKAFTFITGREFYKLKDIQRYCRTKIIAKQVPSLNDVANVKADKIFEKVTGMIDEENLKPYIRMIEEKLEKEDYTTLDLAAAFLRMALGDDDKSVEVDDFGDTGAEDGMVRLFINIGKNQKARPGDILGAIAGETGIAGSLIGTIDMYDKYTFVEVPKEYAKDVLNAMSHARIKGRNINIEPANRK
;
A
#
# COMPACT_ATOMS: atom_id res chain seq x y z
N GLY A 1 -6.93 18.83 -19.10
CA GLY A 1 -8.16 19.21 -19.63
C GLY A 1 -8.46 18.95 -21.09
N GLN A 2 -9.73 18.79 -21.35
CA GLN A 2 -10.22 18.69 -22.73
C GLN A 2 -10.05 20.01 -23.49
N ASP A 3 -9.92 19.89 -24.81
CA ASP A 3 -9.85 21.05 -25.71
C ASP A 3 -11.14 21.87 -25.62
N ILE A 4 -10.99 23.15 -25.30
CA ILE A 4 -12.12 24.07 -25.15
C ILE A 4 -12.90 24.28 -26.44
N VAL A 5 -12.24 24.19 -27.60
CA VAL A 5 -12.91 24.36 -28.92
C VAL A 5 -13.96 23.28 -29.16
N LYS A 6 -13.65 22.03 -28.79
CA LYS A 6 -14.62 20.92 -28.85
C LYS A 6 -15.83 21.18 -27.96
N GLN A 7 -15.60 21.67 -26.73
CA GLN A 7 -16.65 21.99 -25.78
C GLN A 7 -17.55 23.13 -26.29
N ILE A 8 -16.96 24.20 -26.87
CA ILE A 8 -17.71 25.30 -27.45
C ILE A 8 -18.59 24.80 -28.61
N ARG A 9 -18.12 23.91 -29.43
CA ARG A 9 -18.93 23.30 -30.51
C ARG A 9 -20.11 22.52 -29.94
N SER A 10 -19.90 21.70 -28.94
CA SER A 10 -20.99 20.95 -28.28
C SER A 10 -22.00 21.86 -27.59
N LEU A 11 -21.53 22.91 -26.93
CA LEU A 11 -22.43 23.92 -26.32
C LEU A 11 -23.31 24.65 -27.34
N LYS A 12 -22.79 24.92 -28.54
CA LYS A 12 -23.56 25.55 -29.62
C LYS A 12 -24.70 24.70 -30.17
N THR A 13 -24.62 23.38 -30.07
CA THR A 13 -25.68 22.43 -30.49
C THR A 13 -26.80 22.33 -29.47
N GLY A 14 -26.68 22.99 -28.33
CA GLY A 14 -27.61 22.91 -27.20
C GLY A 14 -27.35 21.70 -26.29
N VAL A 15 -27.22 21.96 -25.01
CA VAL A 15 -27.05 20.92 -23.98
C VAL A 15 -28.07 21.10 -22.87
N GLN A 16 -28.66 20.04 -22.40
CA GLN A 16 -29.63 20.04 -21.30
C GLN A 16 -28.95 19.89 -19.94
N VAL A 17 -27.78 19.22 -19.91
CA VAL A 17 -26.99 19.01 -18.71
C VAL A 17 -25.53 19.41 -18.99
N LEU A 18 -25.00 20.29 -18.15
CA LEU A 18 -23.60 20.70 -18.18
C LEU A 18 -22.92 20.15 -16.91
N ILE A 19 -21.86 19.40 -17.08
CA ILE A 19 -21.00 18.92 -15.98
C ILE A 19 -19.63 19.56 -16.13
N GLY A 20 -19.13 20.20 -15.10
CA GLY A 20 -17.85 20.89 -15.15
C GLY A 20 -17.24 21.14 -13.78
N THR A 21 -15.94 21.36 -13.77
CA THR A 21 -15.25 21.91 -12.59
C THR A 21 -15.44 23.44 -12.53
N PRO A 22 -15.41 24.07 -11.33
CA PRO A 22 -15.64 25.51 -11.20
C PRO A 22 -14.80 26.35 -12.18
N GLY A 23 -13.48 26.15 -12.22
CA GLY A 23 -12.61 26.91 -13.10
C GLY A 23 -12.94 26.76 -14.61
N ARG A 24 -13.44 25.60 -15.06
CA ARG A 24 -13.86 25.40 -16.46
C ARG A 24 -15.19 26.08 -16.76
N VAL A 25 -16.14 26.05 -15.82
CA VAL A 25 -17.40 26.78 -15.93
C VAL A 25 -17.14 28.27 -15.99
N MET A 26 -16.28 28.80 -15.12
CA MET A 26 -15.84 30.20 -15.13
C MET A 26 -15.18 30.61 -16.46
N ASP A 27 -14.36 29.74 -17.09
CA ASP A 27 -13.76 30.04 -18.38
C ASP A 27 -14.82 30.16 -19.49
N HIS A 28 -15.82 29.27 -19.50
CA HIS A 28 -16.97 29.39 -20.44
C HIS A 28 -17.86 30.61 -20.17
N MET A 29 -18.08 31.01 -18.91
CA MET A 29 -18.81 32.22 -18.54
C MET A 29 -18.07 33.46 -19.06
N ARG A 30 -16.76 33.58 -18.78
CA ARG A 30 -15.94 34.71 -19.30
C ARG A 30 -15.91 34.80 -20.82
N ARG A 31 -16.05 33.69 -21.53
CA ARG A 31 -16.11 33.61 -22.99
C ARG A 31 -17.53 33.75 -23.53
N HIS A 32 -18.53 33.92 -22.70
CA HIS A 32 -19.94 33.93 -23.08
C HIS A 32 -20.36 32.75 -23.96
N THR A 33 -19.78 31.58 -23.72
CA THR A 33 -20.08 30.37 -24.49
C THR A 33 -21.09 29.47 -23.81
N ILE A 34 -21.45 29.77 -22.57
CA ILE A 34 -22.58 29.17 -21.86
C ILE A 34 -23.56 30.28 -21.45
N LYS A 35 -24.85 29.96 -21.43
CA LYS A 35 -25.92 30.80 -20.93
C LYS A 35 -26.54 30.13 -19.73
N LEU A 36 -26.61 30.84 -18.62
CA LEU A 36 -27.15 30.34 -17.36
C LEU A 36 -28.51 30.87 -17.02
N ASP A 37 -29.07 31.78 -17.85
CA ASP A 37 -30.32 32.53 -17.61
C ASP A 37 -31.55 31.62 -17.44
N ASP A 38 -31.56 30.45 -18.12
CA ASP A 38 -32.65 29.47 -18.07
C ASP A 38 -32.36 28.28 -17.17
N LEU A 39 -31.32 28.36 -16.35
CA LEU A 39 -30.88 27.24 -15.50
C LEU A 39 -31.93 26.91 -14.43
N LYS A 40 -32.41 25.69 -14.40
CA LYS A 40 -33.42 25.21 -13.44
C LYS A 40 -32.83 24.51 -12.21
N ILE A 41 -31.72 23.84 -12.39
CA ILE A 41 -31.13 23.04 -11.32
C ILE A 41 -29.62 23.26 -11.31
N VAL A 42 -29.05 23.53 -10.13
CA VAL A 42 -27.62 23.50 -9.85
C VAL A 42 -27.33 22.37 -8.87
N VAL A 43 -26.32 21.59 -9.16
CA VAL A 43 -25.81 20.55 -8.25
C VAL A 43 -24.35 20.86 -7.93
N LEU A 44 -24.07 21.02 -6.64
CA LEU A 44 -22.71 21.05 -6.10
C LEU A 44 -22.44 19.67 -5.52
N ASP A 45 -21.53 18.94 -6.14
CA ASP A 45 -21.14 17.59 -5.71
C ASP A 45 -19.72 17.61 -5.14
N GLU A 46 -19.47 16.88 -4.07
CA GLU A 46 -18.22 16.92 -3.29
C GLU A 46 -17.84 18.38 -2.91
N ALA A 47 -18.82 19.13 -2.36
CA ALA A 47 -18.66 20.58 -2.12
C ALA A 47 -17.53 20.90 -1.11
N ASP A 48 -17.33 20.07 -0.09
CA ASP A 48 -16.21 20.15 0.86
C ASP A 48 -14.86 20.05 0.13
N GLU A 49 -14.76 19.15 -0.83
CA GLU A 49 -13.55 18.96 -1.62
C GLU A 49 -13.27 20.18 -2.52
N MET A 50 -14.30 20.74 -3.14
CA MET A 50 -14.14 21.94 -3.93
C MET A 50 -13.64 23.13 -3.08
N LEU A 51 -14.09 23.24 -1.83
CA LEU A 51 -13.59 24.26 -0.90
C LEU A 51 -12.15 24.00 -0.48
N ASN A 52 -11.79 22.74 -0.17
CA ASN A 52 -10.42 22.35 0.16
C ASN A 52 -9.43 22.67 -0.98
N MET A 53 -9.93 22.65 -2.22
CA MET A 53 -9.17 23.03 -3.41
C MET A 53 -9.14 24.55 -3.66
N GLY A 54 -9.78 25.37 -2.83
CA GLY A 54 -9.80 26.82 -2.93
C GLY A 54 -10.83 27.40 -3.92
N PHE A 55 -11.81 26.60 -4.37
CA PHE A 55 -12.82 27.06 -5.34
C PHE A 55 -14.01 27.81 -4.73
N ARG A 56 -13.92 28.28 -3.48
CA ARG A 56 -15.01 29.00 -2.83
C ARG A 56 -15.50 30.17 -3.64
N GLU A 57 -14.61 31.08 -4.00
CA GLU A 57 -14.94 32.30 -4.77
C GLU A 57 -15.51 32.00 -6.16
N ASP A 58 -14.96 30.97 -6.82
CA ASP A 58 -15.46 30.51 -8.12
C ASP A 58 -16.89 29.99 -8.01
N ILE A 59 -17.20 29.20 -6.99
CA ILE A 59 -18.54 28.65 -6.71
C ILE A 59 -19.53 29.79 -6.45
N GLU A 60 -19.18 30.72 -5.55
CA GLU A 60 -20.02 31.88 -5.22
C GLU A 60 -20.26 32.75 -6.47
N THR A 61 -19.24 32.95 -7.31
CA THR A 61 -19.38 33.69 -8.57
C THR A 61 -20.31 32.99 -9.55
N ILE A 62 -20.21 31.68 -9.72
CA ILE A 62 -21.09 30.89 -10.58
C ILE A 62 -22.53 30.99 -10.07
N LEU A 63 -22.76 30.77 -8.78
CA LEU A 63 -24.09 30.77 -8.19
C LEU A 63 -24.75 32.12 -8.26
N SER A 64 -24.00 33.22 -8.12
CA SER A 64 -24.51 34.59 -8.23
C SER A 64 -25.01 34.97 -9.64
N GLN A 65 -24.53 34.27 -10.68
CA GLN A 65 -24.93 34.50 -12.07
C GLN A 65 -25.99 33.51 -12.58
N THR A 66 -26.59 32.74 -11.71
CA THR A 66 -27.69 31.83 -12.04
C THR A 66 -29.02 32.37 -11.52
N PRO A 67 -30.17 32.04 -12.14
CA PRO A 67 -31.49 32.54 -11.75
C PRO A 67 -31.76 32.27 -10.25
N GLU A 68 -32.47 33.19 -9.61
CA GLU A 68 -32.87 33.03 -8.21
C GLU A 68 -33.90 31.91 -8.01
N GLU A 69 -34.73 31.65 -9.00
CA GLU A 69 -35.79 30.62 -8.97
C GLU A 69 -35.30 29.27 -9.48
N ARG A 70 -34.07 28.92 -9.12
CA ARG A 70 -33.52 27.58 -9.38
C ARG A 70 -33.64 26.67 -8.18
N GLN A 71 -33.62 25.36 -8.40
CA GLN A 71 -33.34 24.40 -7.37
C GLN A 71 -31.82 24.24 -7.19
N THR A 72 -31.33 24.39 -5.97
CA THR A 72 -29.90 24.17 -5.66
C THR A 72 -29.76 22.94 -4.77
N LEU A 73 -29.04 21.92 -5.25
CA LEU A 73 -28.70 20.70 -4.53
C LEU A 73 -27.23 20.74 -4.13
N LEU A 74 -26.95 20.41 -2.89
CA LEU A 74 -25.59 20.37 -2.36
C LEU A 74 -25.33 18.98 -1.76
N PHE A 75 -24.34 18.29 -2.29
CA PHE A 75 -23.84 17.02 -1.79
C PHE A 75 -22.43 17.22 -1.20
N SER A 76 -22.22 16.76 0.02
CA SER A 76 -20.96 16.89 0.73
C SER A 76 -20.84 15.77 1.75
N ALA A 77 -19.65 15.22 1.92
CA ALA A 77 -19.39 14.24 2.96
C ALA A 77 -19.32 14.89 4.33
N THR A 78 -18.77 16.12 4.39
CA THR A 78 -18.66 16.95 5.58
C THR A 78 -19.39 18.26 5.40
N MET A 79 -19.83 18.88 6.49
CA MET A 79 -20.57 20.16 6.48
C MET A 79 -19.86 21.21 7.36
N PRO A 80 -18.60 21.59 7.01
CA PRO A 80 -17.91 22.64 7.73
C PRO A 80 -18.60 24.00 7.56
N GLN A 81 -18.24 24.94 8.42
CA GLN A 81 -18.86 26.27 8.46
C GLN A 81 -18.94 26.97 7.06
N PRO A 82 -17.88 26.95 6.22
CA PRO A 82 -17.97 27.58 4.90
C PRO A 82 -19.01 26.93 3.96
N ILE A 83 -19.21 25.60 4.02
CA ILE A 83 -20.27 24.92 3.26
C ILE A 83 -21.65 25.34 3.75
N MET A 84 -21.82 25.42 5.07
CA MET A 84 -23.08 25.88 5.66
C MET A 84 -23.41 27.31 5.27
N GLU A 85 -22.40 28.18 5.12
CA GLU A 85 -22.59 29.57 4.63
C GLU A 85 -23.06 29.59 3.19
N ILE A 86 -22.45 28.84 2.29
CA ILE A 86 -22.88 28.68 0.90
C ILE A 86 -24.34 28.17 0.84
N ALA A 87 -24.64 27.13 1.62
CA ALA A 87 -25.97 26.55 1.67
C ALA A 87 -27.02 27.62 2.11
N ARG A 88 -26.74 28.37 3.18
CA ARG A 88 -27.64 29.43 3.68
C ARG A 88 -27.84 30.57 2.68
N THR A 89 -26.80 30.94 1.94
CA THR A 89 -26.83 32.07 1.00
C THR A 89 -27.55 31.70 -0.29
N TYR A 90 -27.35 30.49 -0.80
CA TYR A 90 -27.77 30.12 -2.16
C TYR A 90 -28.87 29.06 -2.23
N GLN A 91 -29.33 28.52 -1.10
CA GLN A 91 -30.49 27.62 -1.06
C GLN A 91 -31.67 28.30 -0.33
N LYS A 92 -32.87 28.16 -0.88
CA LYS A 92 -34.14 28.62 -0.25
C LYS A 92 -34.84 27.39 0.33
N ASP A 93 -35.26 27.46 1.58
CA ASP A 93 -36.00 26.39 2.32
C ASP A 93 -35.35 25.00 2.18
N ALA A 94 -34.05 24.95 2.33
CA ALA A 94 -33.28 23.73 2.10
C ALA A 94 -33.68 22.62 3.04
N LYS A 95 -34.05 21.48 2.49
CA LYS A 95 -34.29 20.25 3.25
C LYS A 95 -32.96 19.52 3.48
N ILE A 96 -32.55 19.40 4.74
CA ILE A 96 -31.34 18.65 5.09
C ILE A 96 -31.68 17.15 5.17
N VAL A 97 -31.05 16.38 4.29
CA VAL A 97 -31.11 14.91 4.32
C VAL A 97 -29.77 14.39 4.79
N LYS A 98 -29.73 13.83 6.00
CA LYS A 98 -28.53 13.20 6.54
C LYS A 98 -28.62 11.68 6.36
N VAL A 99 -27.72 11.14 5.58
CA VAL A 99 -27.50 9.69 5.55
C VAL A 99 -26.53 9.39 6.69
N VAL A 100 -27.08 9.07 7.87
CA VAL A 100 -26.26 8.62 8.99
C VAL A 100 -25.84 7.19 8.68
N LYS A 101 -24.69 7.01 8.08
CA LYS A 101 -24.06 5.69 8.06
C LYS A 101 -23.65 5.40 9.50
N LYS A 102 -24.27 4.39 10.12
CA LYS A 102 -23.92 3.89 11.46
C LYS A 102 -22.45 3.48 11.57
N GLU A 103 -21.83 3.20 10.44
CA GLU A 103 -20.41 2.89 10.28
C GLU A 103 -19.93 3.59 9.00
N LEU A 104 -18.85 4.37 9.08
CA LEU A 104 -18.07 4.73 7.91
C LEU A 104 -17.78 3.40 7.21
N THR A 105 -18.21 3.22 5.96
CA THR A 105 -18.27 1.95 5.23
C THR A 105 -16.90 1.30 5.07
N VAL A 106 -16.37 0.77 6.15
CA VAL A 106 -15.07 0.09 6.23
C VAL A 106 -15.27 -1.36 6.67
N ALA A 107 -16.54 -1.78 6.88
CA ALA A 107 -16.88 -3.09 7.47
C ALA A 107 -16.33 -4.29 6.66
N ASN A 108 -16.17 -4.13 5.36
CA ASN A 108 -15.66 -5.17 4.47
C ASN A 108 -14.19 -4.96 4.06
N ILE A 109 -13.45 -4.07 4.74
CA ILE A 109 -12.05 -3.79 4.42
C ILE A 109 -11.18 -4.23 5.58
N GLU A 110 -10.34 -5.21 5.35
CA GLU A 110 -9.28 -5.59 6.28
C GLU A 110 -8.17 -4.53 6.22
N GLN A 111 -7.86 -3.93 7.37
CA GLN A 111 -6.92 -2.81 7.43
C GLN A 111 -5.70 -3.20 8.24
N TYR A 112 -4.53 -3.06 7.62
CA TYR A 112 -3.25 -3.39 8.19
C TYR A 112 -2.30 -2.20 8.12
N TYR A 113 -1.40 -2.08 9.12
CA TYR A 113 -0.30 -1.16 9.00
C TYR A 113 1.04 -1.85 9.25
N TYR A 114 2.07 -1.32 8.61
CA TYR A 114 3.46 -1.75 8.73
C TYR A 114 4.32 -0.57 9.11
N GLU A 115 5.16 -0.72 10.13
CA GLU A 115 6.19 0.25 10.44
C GLU A 115 7.37 0.02 9.51
N VAL A 116 7.67 1.02 8.66
CA VAL A 116 8.65 0.88 7.57
C VAL A 116 9.55 2.10 7.54
N ARG A 117 10.86 1.88 7.45
CA ARG A 117 11.80 2.98 7.18
C ARG A 117 11.56 3.55 5.78
N PRO A 118 11.67 4.88 5.57
CA PRO A 118 11.39 5.50 4.27
C PRO A 118 12.13 4.85 3.09
N LYS A 119 13.42 4.49 3.27
CA LYS A 119 14.24 3.85 2.24
C LYS A 119 13.79 2.44 1.85
N ASN A 120 13.01 1.77 2.71
CA ASN A 120 12.59 0.38 2.51
C ASN A 120 11.13 0.26 2.04
N LYS A 121 10.39 1.37 1.92
CA LYS A 121 8.96 1.35 1.55
C LYS A 121 8.70 0.63 0.23
N GLU A 122 9.53 0.86 -0.80
CA GLU A 122 9.39 0.22 -2.11
C GLU A 122 9.59 -1.30 -2.02
N GLU A 123 10.62 -1.73 -1.30
CA GLU A 123 10.89 -3.15 -1.09
C GLU A 123 9.75 -3.85 -0.33
N VAL A 124 9.25 -3.21 0.74
CA VAL A 124 8.11 -3.75 1.49
C VAL A 124 6.85 -3.81 0.63
N LEU A 125 6.61 -2.79 -0.21
CA LEU A 125 5.50 -2.81 -1.16
C LEU A 125 5.61 -4.00 -2.14
N SER A 126 6.79 -4.23 -2.71
CA SER A 126 7.04 -5.36 -3.61
C SER A 126 6.75 -6.71 -2.93
N ARG A 127 7.22 -6.90 -1.69
CA ARG A 127 6.94 -8.13 -0.92
C ARG A 127 5.45 -8.34 -0.69
N LEU A 128 4.71 -7.27 -0.35
CA LEU A 128 3.27 -7.37 -0.14
C LEU A 128 2.52 -7.64 -1.45
N LEU A 129 2.94 -7.04 -2.56
CA LEU A 129 2.39 -7.32 -3.88
C LEU A 129 2.61 -8.80 -4.25
N ASP A 130 3.79 -9.35 -4.01
CA ASP A 130 4.11 -10.75 -4.30
C ASP A 130 3.29 -11.73 -3.44
N ILE A 131 3.13 -11.43 -2.15
CA ILE A 131 2.39 -12.29 -1.20
C ILE A 131 0.90 -12.25 -1.48
N TYR A 132 0.31 -11.05 -1.52
CA TYR A 132 -1.15 -10.90 -1.66
C TYR A 132 -1.63 -11.01 -3.10
N ASN A 133 -0.75 -10.75 -4.08
CA ASN A 133 -0.98 -10.89 -5.51
C ASN A 133 -2.34 -10.31 -5.96
N PRO A 134 -2.64 -9.04 -5.66
CA PRO A 134 -3.90 -8.44 -6.06
C PRO A 134 -3.96 -8.35 -7.59
N ALA A 135 -5.10 -8.71 -8.20
CA ALA A 135 -5.29 -8.54 -9.64
C ALA A 135 -5.26 -7.06 -10.04
N LEU A 136 -5.87 -6.20 -9.22
CA LEU A 136 -5.82 -4.76 -9.36
C LEU A 136 -5.53 -4.10 -8.01
N SER A 137 -4.62 -3.13 -8.00
CA SER A 137 -4.30 -2.36 -6.80
C SER A 137 -4.07 -0.88 -7.07
N VAL A 138 -4.35 -0.05 -6.06
CA VAL A 138 -4.02 1.38 -6.07
C VAL A 138 -3.02 1.68 -4.97
N VAL A 139 -1.96 2.40 -5.32
CA VAL A 139 -0.92 2.85 -4.40
C VAL A 139 -0.98 4.37 -4.30
N PHE A 140 -1.20 4.89 -3.09
CA PHE A 140 -1.29 6.32 -2.85
C PHE A 140 0.01 6.91 -2.34
N CYS A 141 0.53 7.92 -3.04
CA CYS A 141 1.67 8.73 -2.68
C CYS A 141 1.25 10.19 -2.46
N ASN A 142 1.95 10.90 -1.56
CA ASN A 142 1.61 12.30 -1.27
C ASN A 142 2.12 13.28 -2.33
N THR A 143 3.13 12.91 -3.14
CA THR A 143 3.73 13.80 -4.14
C THR A 143 3.82 13.15 -5.52
N LYS A 144 3.72 13.98 -6.57
CA LYS A 144 3.88 13.56 -7.96
C LYS A 144 5.25 12.95 -8.24
N ARG A 145 6.30 13.49 -7.61
CA ARG A 145 7.67 13.00 -7.74
C ARG A 145 7.80 11.56 -7.21
N GLN A 146 7.21 11.28 -6.05
CA GLN A 146 7.18 9.91 -5.51
C GLN A 146 6.40 8.95 -6.41
N VAL A 147 5.31 9.43 -7.05
CA VAL A 147 4.58 8.61 -8.04
C VAL A 147 5.50 8.18 -9.16
N ASP A 148 6.25 9.12 -9.77
CA ASP A 148 7.14 8.82 -10.89
C ASP A 148 8.29 7.88 -10.45
N GLU A 149 8.96 8.18 -9.32
CA GLU A 149 10.04 7.37 -8.76
C GLU A 149 9.57 5.93 -8.45
N LEU A 150 8.41 5.78 -7.80
CA LEU A 150 7.87 4.47 -7.45
C LEU A 150 7.44 3.67 -8.67
N VAL A 151 6.85 4.30 -9.67
CA VAL A 151 6.49 3.63 -10.94
C VAL A 151 7.72 3.11 -11.66
N GLU A 152 8.79 3.90 -11.71
CA GLU A 152 10.05 3.49 -12.31
C GLU A 152 10.66 2.30 -11.55
N GLY A 153 10.70 2.35 -10.22
CA GLY A 153 11.17 1.25 -9.38
C GLY A 153 10.36 -0.03 -9.55
N LEU A 154 9.03 0.06 -9.55
CA LEU A 154 8.15 -1.09 -9.76
C LEU A 154 8.30 -1.70 -11.16
N LYS A 155 8.38 -0.87 -12.21
CA LYS A 155 8.64 -1.34 -13.58
C LYS A 155 10.00 -2.03 -13.69
N GLY A 156 11.03 -1.48 -13.04
CA GLY A 156 12.36 -2.08 -12.96
C GLY A 156 12.36 -3.48 -12.31
N ARG A 157 11.38 -3.77 -11.48
CA ARG A 157 11.15 -5.08 -10.83
C ARG A 157 10.19 -5.99 -11.62
N GLY A 158 9.70 -5.55 -12.80
CA GLY A 158 8.82 -6.34 -13.66
C GLY A 158 7.33 -6.19 -13.40
N TYR A 159 6.89 -5.26 -12.52
CA TYR A 159 5.46 -5.03 -12.28
C TYR A 159 4.84 -4.16 -13.37
N PHE A 160 3.56 -4.43 -13.70
CA PHE A 160 2.77 -3.62 -14.63
C PHE A 160 2.15 -2.42 -13.90
N ALA A 161 3.00 -1.42 -13.59
CA ALA A 161 2.63 -0.23 -12.86
C ALA A 161 2.54 1.01 -13.76
N GLU A 162 1.58 1.89 -13.55
CA GLU A 162 1.46 3.19 -14.20
C GLU A 162 1.13 4.29 -13.20
N GLY A 163 1.66 5.50 -13.45
CA GLY A 163 1.46 6.66 -12.60
C GLY A 163 0.26 7.51 -12.99
N LEU A 164 -0.36 8.18 -12.02
CA LEU A 164 -1.42 9.14 -12.24
C LEU A 164 -1.26 10.35 -11.32
N HIS A 165 -0.93 11.51 -11.88
CA HIS A 165 -0.76 12.77 -11.14
C HIS A 165 -1.18 14.00 -11.95
N GLY A 166 -1.26 15.17 -11.28
CA GLY A 166 -1.84 16.39 -11.86
C GLY A 166 -1.12 16.98 -13.08
N ASP A 167 0.18 16.73 -13.23
CA ASP A 167 0.98 17.28 -14.33
C ASP A 167 0.78 16.52 -15.67
N MET A 168 0.11 15.37 -15.63
CA MET A 168 -0.14 14.58 -16.84
C MET A 168 -1.16 15.24 -17.76
N LYS A 169 -0.90 15.19 -19.06
CA LYS A 169 -1.87 15.59 -20.08
C LYS A 169 -3.09 14.65 -20.07
N GLN A 170 -4.28 15.18 -20.40
CA GLN A 170 -5.52 14.38 -20.36
C GLN A 170 -5.42 13.08 -21.19
N GLN A 171 -4.82 13.14 -22.37
CA GLN A 171 -4.63 11.93 -23.19
C GLN A 171 -3.79 10.85 -22.52
N GLN A 172 -2.79 11.24 -21.74
CA GLN A 172 -1.96 10.29 -20.98
C GLN A 172 -2.78 9.68 -19.84
N ARG A 173 -3.57 10.52 -19.11
CA ARG A 173 -4.46 10.04 -18.05
C ARG A 173 -5.48 9.04 -18.59
N ASP A 174 -6.12 9.37 -19.71
CA ASP A 174 -7.11 8.50 -20.38
C ASP A 174 -6.48 7.17 -20.80
N ARG A 175 -5.24 7.18 -21.31
CA ARG A 175 -4.49 5.97 -21.67
C ARG A 175 -4.21 5.09 -20.45
N VAL A 176 -3.70 5.67 -19.37
CA VAL A 176 -3.41 4.97 -18.10
C VAL A 176 -4.69 4.34 -17.55
N MET A 177 -5.76 5.12 -17.46
CA MET A 177 -7.04 4.64 -16.95
C MET A 177 -7.66 3.52 -17.79
N ASN A 178 -7.56 3.63 -19.12
CA ASN A 178 -8.00 2.55 -20.00
C ASN A 178 -7.13 1.29 -19.85
N GLY A 179 -5.82 1.46 -19.65
CA GLY A 179 -4.91 0.35 -19.35
C GLY A 179 -5.30 -0.38 -18.07
N PHE A 180 -5.60 0.39 -17.01
CA PHE A 180 -5.98 -0.12 -15.71
C PHE A 180 -7.35 -0.86 -15.75
N ARG A 181 -8.38 -0.25 -16.35
CA ARG A 181 -9.70 -0.88 -16.50
C ARG A 181 -9.66 -2.19 -17.29
N ASN A 182 -8.75 -2.30 -18.25
CA ASN A 182 -8.60 -3.50 -19.09
C ASN A 182 -7.60 -4.53 -18.51
N GLY A 183 -7.10 -4.33 -17.29
CA GLY A 183 -6.17 -5.24 -16.63
C GLY A 183 -4.76 -5.30 -17.25
N ARG A 184 -4.42 -4.38 -18.17
CA ARG A 184 -3.06 -4.26 -18.71
C ARG A 184 -2.09 -3.58 -17.74
N THR A 185 -2.62 -2.75 -16.89
CA THR A 185 -1.93 -2.14 -15.75
C THR A 185 -2.55 -2.73 -14.50
N GLU A 186 -1.75 -3.38 -13.68
CA GLU A 186 -2.21 -4.05 -12.46
C GLU A 186 -2.09 -3.13 -11.24
N ILE A 187 -1.14 -2.19 -11.28
CA ILE A 187 -0.82 -1.29 -10.19
C ILE A 187 -0.95 0.16 -10.67
N LEU A 188 -1.91 0.88 -10.09
CA LEU A 188 -2.05 2.31 -10.32
C LEU A 188 -1.42 3.08 -9.16
N VAL A 189 -0.34 3.82 -9.41
CA VAL A 189 0.29 4.69 -8.43
C VAL A 189 -0.24 6.10 -8.61
N ALA A 190 -0.87 6.71 -7.58
CA ALA A 190 -1.55 7.98 -7.74
C ALA A 190 -1.37 8.93 -6.56
N THR A 191 -1.52 10.24 -6.82
CA THR A 191 -1.76 11.23 -5.78
C THR A 191 -3.27 11.36 -5.49
N ASP A 192 -3.65 11.80 -4.28
CA ASP A 192 -5.05 12.00 -3.90
C ASP A 192 -5.82 12.84 -4.92
N VAL A 193 -5.26 13.99 -5.30
CA VAL A 193 -5.88 14.92 -6.27
C VAL A 193 -6.14 14.26 -7.62
N ALA A 194 -5.22 13.42 -8.07
CA ALA A 194 -5.37 12.76 -9.37
C ALA A 194 -6.31 11.56 -9.32
N ALA A 195 -6.40 10.91 -8.16
CA ALA A 195 -7.28 9.77 -7.92
C ALA A 195 -8.75 10.16 -7.62
N ARG A 196 -9.01 11.45 -7.41
CA ARG A 196 -10.38 11.95 -7.25
C ARG A 196 -11.12 11.98 -8.58
N GLY A 197 -12.40 11.65 -8.53
CA GLY A 197 -13.27 11.64 -9.70
C GLY A 197 -12.86 10.66 -10.79
N ILE A 198 -11.91 9.76 -10.51
CA ILE A 198 -11.64 8.64 -11.39
C ILE A 198 -12.48 7.44 -10.96
N ASP A 199 -13.08 6.83 -11.95
CA ASP A 199 -13.82 5.58 -11.82
C ASP A 199 -12.82 4.41 -11.64
N VAL A 200 -12.20 4.37 -10.46
CA VAL A 200 -11.31 3.31 -9.98
C VAL A 200 -11.94 2.76 -8.71
N ASP A 201 -12.91 1.94 -8.93
CA ASP A 201 -13.62 1.25 -7.87
C ASP A 201 -13.40 -0.25 -8.02
N ASP A 202 -13.57 -0.96 -6.91
CA ASP A 202 -13.53 -2.43 -6.89
C ASP A 202 -12.14 -3.04 -7.12
N VAL A 203 -11.08 -2.35 -6.62
CA VAL A 203 -9.74 -2.94 -6.59
C VAL A 203 -9.60 -3.92 -5.42
N ASP A 204 -8.73 -4.92 -5.57
CA ASP A 204 -8.50 -5.95 -4.54
C ASP A 204 -7.75 -5.39 -3.33
N ALA A 205 -6.82 -4.45 -3.59
CA ALA A 205 -5.98 -3.87 -2.55
C ALA A 205 -5.73 -2.38 -2.75
N VAL A 206 -5.66 -1.67 -1.62
CA VAL A 206 -5.22 -0.28 -1.53
C VAL A 206 -3.96 -0.22 -0.68
N PHE A 207 -2.93 0.45 -1.18
CA PHE A 207 -1.70 0.70 -0.45
C PHE A 207 -1.57 2.20 -0.17
N ASN A 208 -1.58 2.60 1.09
CA ASN A 208 -1.18 3.94 1.51
C ASN A 208 0.35 3.92 1.67
N TYR A 209 1.08 4.18 0.59
CA TYR A 209 2.54 4.29 0.59
C TYR A 209 3.00 5.44 1.50
N ASP A 210 2.21 6.51 1.54
CA ASP A 210 2.30 7.57 2.51
C ASP A 210 0.96 7.78 3.20
N LEU A 211 0.98 8.09 4.50
CA LEU A 211 -0.21 8.52 5.21
C LEU A 211 -0.79 9.79 4.56
N PRO A 212 -2.11 9.87 4.36
CA PRO A 212 -2.75 11.09 3.85
C PRO A 212 -2.57 12.25 4.83
N GLN A 213 -2.68 13.48 4.33
CA GLN A 213 -2.58 14.66 5.19
C GLN A 213 -3.78 14.79 6.15
N ASP A 214 -4.97 14.49 5.67
CA ASP A 214 -6.22 14.54 6.43
C ASP A 214 -6.83 13.15 6.60
N ASP A 215 -7.51 12.93 7.73
CA ASP A 215 -8.10 11.64 8.09
C ASP A 215 -9.21 11.20 7.13
N GLU A 216 -9.93 12.17 6.55
CA GLU A 216 -10.99 11.95 5.57
C GLU A 216 -10.44 11.30 4.29
N TYR A 217 -9.26 11.75 3.83
CA TYR A 217 -8.62 11.13 2.66
C TYR A 217 -8.27 9.67 2.86
N TYR A 218 -7.99 9.26 4.10
CA TYR A 218 -7.79 7.85 4.38
C TYR A 218 -9.03 7.02 4.00
N VAL A 219 -10.21 7.47 4.39
CA VAL A 219 -11.49 6.80 4.06
C VAL A 219 -11.74 6.79 2.55
N HIS A 220 -11.50 7.92 1.87
CA HIS A 220 -11.64 8.03 0.41
C HIS A 220 -10.68 7.12 -0.36
N ARG A 221 -9.44 6.94 0.15
CA ARG A 221 -8.45 6.03 -0.44
C ARG A 221 -8.87 4.57 -0.28
N ILE A 222 -9.13 4.12 0.95
CA ILE A 222 -9.48 2.74 1.20
C ILE A 222 -10.85 2.37 0.62
N GLY A 223 -11.75 3.34 0.47
CA GLY A 223 -13.04 3.18 -0.17
C GLY A 223 -12.96 2.85 -1.68
N ARG A 224 -11.77 2.72 -2.28
CA ARG A 224 -11.57 2.16 -3.64
C ARG A 224 -11.65 0.64 -3.66
N THR A 225 -11.57 -0.01 -2.51
CA THR A 225 -11.77 -1.45 -2.35
C THR A 225 -12.98 -1.76 -1.46
N GLY A 226 -13.38 -3.02 -1.37
CA GLY A 226 -14.45 -3.48 -0.48
C GLY A 226 -15.84 -3.01 -0.87
N ARG A 227 -16.08 -2.67 -2.14
CA ARG A 227 -17.40 -2.25 -2.65
C ARG A 227 -18.24 -3.43 -3.11
N ALA A 228 -19.54 -3.18 -3.28
CA ALA A 228 -20.52 -4.17 -3.77
C ALA A 228 -20.55 -5.50 -3.00
N GLY A 229 -20.23 -5.48 -1.70
CA GLY A 229 -20.24 -6.67 -0.85
C GLY A 229 -18.98 -7.54 -0.95
N LYS A 230 -17.97 -7.13 -1.72
CA LYS A 230 -16.68 -7.82 -1.77
C LYS A 230 -15.81 -7.44 -0.57
N ASN A 231 -14.89 -8.33 -0.19
CA ASN A 231 -13.87 -8.05 0.80
C ASN A 231 -12.68 -7.35 0.16
N GLY A 232 -12.21 -6.26 0.77
CA GLY A 232 -11.04 -5.52 0.34
C GLY A 232 -9.91 -5.56 1.35
N LYS A 233 -8.71 -5.20 0.91
CA LYS A 233 -7.54 -5.07 1.81
C LYS A 233 -6.91 -3.68 1.68
N ALA A 234 -6.58 -3.08 2.81
CA ALA A 234 -5.87 -1.82 2.87
C ALA A 234 -4.59 -1.98 3.69
N PHE A 235 -3.48 -1.58 3.11
CA PHE A 235 -2.15 -1.64 3.69
C PHE A 235 -1.61 -0.23 3.86
N THR A 236 -1.13 0.11 5.04
CA THR A 236 -0.68 1.46 5.35
C THR A 236 0.75 1.42 5.87
N PHE A 237 1.65 2.17 5.23
CA PHE A 237 3.02 2.31 5.70
C PHE A 237 3.13 3.53 6.60
N ILE A 238 3.76 3.33 7.76
CA ILE A 238 4.06 4.39 8.71
C ILE A 238 5.53 4.38 9.07
N THR A 239 6.06 5.55 9.38
CA THR A 239 7.29 5.69 10.13
C THR A 239 6.98 5.86 11.61
N GLY A 240 7.92 5.61 12.50
CA GLY A 240 7.66 5.72 13.94
C GLY A 240 7.07 7.08 14.37
N ARG A 241 7.41 8.17 13.66
CA ARG A 241 6.87 9.53 13.92
C ARG A 241 5.40 9.69 13.53
N GLU A 242 4.90 8.86 12.62
CA GLU A 242 3.54 8.93 12.08
C GLU A 242 2.52 8.12 12.90
N PHE A 243 2.98 7.42 13.94
CA PHE A 243 2.11 6.59 14.79
C PHE A 243 0.97 7.39 15.46
N TYR A 244 1.23 8.64 15.85
CA TYR A 244 0.18 9.50 16.43
C TYR A 244 -0.91 9.81 15.39
N LYS A 245 -0.51 10.11 14.15
CA LYS A 245 -1.44 10.35 13.04
C LYS A 245 -2.27 9.12 12.71
N LEU A 246 -1.66 7.93 12.72
CA LEU A 246 -2.41 6.68 12.57
C LEU A 246 -3.48 6.51 13.65
N LYS A 247 -3.18 6.89 14.91
CA LYS A 247 -4.17 6.86 16.02
C LYS A 247 -5.32 7.83 15.79
N ASP A 248 -5.06 9.00 15.22
CA ASP A 248 -6.10 9.97 14.87
C ASP A 248 -7.02 9.42 13.78
N ILE A 249 -6.45 8.84 12.72
CA ILE A 249 -7.20 8.13 11.67
C ILE A 249 -8.06 7.00 12.26
N GLN A 250 -7.52 6.17 13.16
CA GLN A 250 -8.29 5.10 13.81
C GLN A 250 -9.49 5.64 14.63
N ARG A 251 -9.29 6.79 15.30
CA ARG A 251 -10.39 7.45 16.04
C ARG A 251 -11.45 8.01 15.10
N TYR A 252 -11.01 8.66 14.01
CA TYR A 252 -11.90 9.19 12.98
C TYR A 252 -12.74 8.09 12.31
N CYS A 253 -12.09 7.03 11.87
CA CYS A 253 -12.73 5.88 11.21
C CYS A 253 -13.50 4.97 12.17
N ARG A 254 -13.34 5.13 13.49
CA ARG A 254 -13.88 4.23 14.54
C ARG A 254 -13.54 2.77 14.27
N THR A 255 -12.37 2.50 13.74
CA THR A 255 -11.91 1.15 13.39
C THR A 255 -10.50 0.91 13.92
N LYS A 256 -10.15 -0.36 14.08
CA LYS A 256 -8.80 -0.76 14.47
C LYS A 256 -8.02 -1.18 13.23
N ILE A 257 -6.91 -0.50 12.95
CA ILE A 257 -5.95 -0.91 11.93
C ILE A 257 -4.95 -1.85 12.61
N ILE A 258 -4.79 -3.05 12.08
CA ILE A 258 -4.03 -4.12 12.72
C ILE A 258 -2.55 -3.98 12.37
N ALA A 259 -1.68 -3.98 13.38
CA ALA A 259 -0.24 -4.04 13.16
C ALA A 259 0.17 -5.39 12.56
N LYS A 260 0.99 -5.38 11.52
CA LYS A 260 1.64 -6.56 10.99
C LYS A 260 3.14 -6.35 10.86
N GLN A 261 3.89 -7.43 10.99
CA GLN A 261 5.32 -7.43 10.72
C GLN A 261 5.57 -7.43 9.21
N VAL A 262 6.63 -6.73 8.80
CA VAL A 262 7.06 -6.74 7.39
C VAL A 262 7.46 -8.18 7.02
N PRO A 263 6.90 -8.74 5.93
CA PRO A 263 7.25 -10.08 5.50
C PRO A 263 8.74 -10.21 5.18
N SER A 264 9.33 -11.32 5.58
CA SER A 264 10.71 -11.65 5.20
C SER A 264 10.80 -12.07 3.72
N LEU A 265 12.00 -12.12 3.16
CA LEU A 265 12.24 -12.69 1.83
C LEU A 265 11.86 -14.17 1.76
N ASN A 266 12.07 -14.91 2.86
CA ASN A 266 11.68 -16.31 2.95
C ASN A 266 10.14 -16.47 2.91
N ASP A 267 9.37 -15.56 3.53
CA ASP A 267 7.91 -15.61 3.44
C ASP A 267 7.44 -15.42 1.99
N VAL A 268 8.07 -14.49 1.27
CA VAL A 268 7.78 -14.27 -0.16
C VAL A 268 8.14 -15.50 -0.99
N ALA A 269 9.33 -16.07 -0.78
CA ALA A 269 9.79 -17.25 -1.49
C ALA A 269 8.87 -18.45 -1.24
N ASN A 270 8.44 -18.66 0.00
CA ASN A 270 7.52 -19.76 0.36
C ASN A 270 6.16 -19.57 -0.35
N VAL A 271 5.57 -18.39 -0.32
CA VAL A 271 4.29 -18.12 -1.01
C VAL A 271 4.41 -18.30 -2.53
N LYS A 272 5.54 -17.86 -3.13
CA LYS A 272 5.81 -18.11 -4.56
C LYS A 272 5.95 -19.61 -4.85
N ALA A 273 6.69 -20.33 -4.01
CA ALA A 273 6.84 -21.78 -4.14
C ALA A 273 5.51 -22.52 -4.02
N ASP A 274 4.69 -22.19 -3.03
CA ASP A 274 3.35 -22.80 -2.86
C ASP A 274 2.48 -22.61 -4.11
N LYS A 275 2.44 -21.41 -4.69
CA LYS A 275 1.71 -21.14 -5.95
C LYS A 275 2.28 -21.96 -7.13
N ILE A 276 3.59 -22.17 -7.19
CA ILE A 276 4.20 -23.02 -8.23
C ILE A 276 3.78 -24.47 -8.00
N PHE A 277 3.82 -24.96 -6.76
CA PHE A 277 3.40 -26.32 -6.43
C PHE A 277 1.91 -26.54 -6.74
N GLU A 278 1.03 -25.60 -6.43
CA GLU A 278 -0.40 -25.67 -6.82
C GLU A 278 -0.57 -25.83 -8.34
N LYS A 279 0.14 -25.01 -9.14
CA LYS A 279 0.12 -25.13 -10.60
C LYS A 279 0.66 -26.47 -11.10
N VAL A 280 1.79 -26.91 -10.53
CA VAL A 280 2.41 -28.20 -10.88
C VAL A 280 1.49 -29.37 -10.54
N THR A 281 0.83 -29.33 -9.38
CA THR A 281 -0.14 -30.36 -8.99
C THR A 281 -1.31 -30.42 -9.99
N GLY A 282 -1.86 -29.27 -10.39
CA GLY A 282 -2.88 -29.21 -11.43
C GLY A 282 -2.42 -29.81 -12.77
N MET A 283 -1.18 -29.53 -13.20
CA MET A 283 -0.62 -30.12 -14.42
C MET A 283 -0.43 -31.65 -14.32
N ILE A 284 -0.07 -32.15 -13.12
CA ILE A 284 0.07 -33.61 -12.88
C ILE A 284 -1.28 -34.31 -13.00
N ASP A 285 -2.36 -33.68 -12.53
CA ASP A 285 -3.69 -34.25 -12.51
C ASP A 285 -4.39 -34.19 -13.89
N GLU A 286 -4.16 -33.13 -14.68
CA GLU A 286 -4.92 -32.83 -15.90
C GLU A 286 -4.17 -33.14 -17.20
N GLU A 287 -2.82 -33.20 -17.22
CA GLU A 287 -2.02 -33.27 -18.44
C GLU A 287 -1.32 -34.60 -18.65
N ASN A 288 -1.10 -34.98 -19.92
CA ASN A 288 -0.31 -36.14 -20.28
C ASN A 288 1.19 -35.82 -20.22
N LEU A 289 1.83 -36.09 -19.06
CA LEU A 289 3.24 -35.83 -18.81
C LEU A 289 4.18 -36.90 -19.40
N LYS A 290 3.68 -38.00 -19.98
CA LYS A 290 4.51 -39.11 -20.53
C LYS A 290 5.65 -38.66 -21.45
N PRO A 291 5.48 -37.75 -22.39
CA PRO A 291 6.59 -37.29 -23.25
C PRO A 291 7.71 -36.59 -22.45
N TYR A 292 7.33 -35.80 -21.47
CA TYR A 292 8.30 -35.06 -20.63
C TYR A 292 9.03 -36.00 -19.65
N ILE A 293 8.32 -36.99 -19.07
CA ILE A 293 8.93 -38.02 -18.21
C ILE A 293 10.03 -38.75 -18.99
N ARG A 294 9.74 -39.19 -20.23
CA ARG A 294 10.73 -39.85 -21.07
C ARG A 294 11.97 -39.00 -21.35
N MET A 295 11.79 -37.70 -21.64
CA MET A 295 12.91 -36.79 -21.84
C MET A 295 13.79 -36.63 -20.59
N ILE A 296 13.16 -36.63 -19.42
CA ILE A 296 13.85 -36.55 -18.13
C ILE A 296 14.64 -37.87 -17.86
N GLU A 297 14.01 -39.04 -18.07
CA GLU A 297 14.63 -40.33 -17.90
C GLU A 297 15.87 -40.47 -18.81
N GLU A 298 15.74 -40.15 -20.10
CA GLU A 298 16.87 -40.18 -21.06
C GLU A 298 18.02 -39.24 -20.66
N LYS A 299 17.75 -38.15 -19.94
CA LYS A 299 18.77 -37.24 -19.45
C LYS A 299 19.44 -37.76 -18.19
N LEU A 300 18.68 -38.33 -17.25
CA LEU A 300 19.16 -38.87 -16.00
C LEU A 300 20.07 -40.13 -16.21
N GLU A 301 19.83 -40.91 -17.27
CA GLU A 301 20.69 -42.05 -17.62
C GLU A 301 22.13 -41.63 -18.00
N LYS A 302 22.37 -40.37 -18.32
CA LYS A 302 23.66 -39.85 -18.81
C LYS A 302 24.40 -38.99 -17.79
N GLU A 303 23.81 -38.71 -16.67
CA GLU A 303 24.28 -37.70 -15.71
C GLU A 303 24.19 -38.25 -14.26
N ASP A 304 25.04 -37.78 -13.36
CA ASP A 304 25.15 -38.24 -11.97
C ASP A 304 24.28 -37.39 -10.98
N TYR A 305 23.15 -36.89 -11.40
CA TYR A 305 22.23 -36.19 -10.49
C TYR A 305 20.88 -36.89 -10.40
N THR A 306 20.16 -36.66 -9.29
CA THR A 306 18.89 -37.32 -9.02
C THR A 306 17.68 -36.54 -9.59
N THR A 307 16.53 -37.21 -9.66
CA THR A 307 15.25 -36.57 -9.99
C THR A 307 14.93 -35.41 -9.03
N LEU A 308 15.34 -35.52 -7.77
CA LEU A 308 15.14 -34.46 -6.77
C LEU A 308 16.01 -33.25 -7.06
N ASP A 309 17.27 -33.45 -7.47
CA ASP A 309 18.18 -32.36 -7.86
C ASP A 309 17.60 -31.60 -9.06
N LEU A 310 17.07 -32.34 -10.06
CA LEU A 310 16.45 -31.76 -11.21
C LEU A 310 15.18 -30.98 -10.86
N ALA A 311 14.32 -31.54 -9.98
CA ALA A 311 13.13 -30.88 -9.51
C ALA A 311 13.47 -29.60 -8.70
N ALA A 312 14.49 -29.64 -7.85
CA ALA A 312 14.96 -28.47 -7.11
C ALA A 312 15.50 -27.37 -8.06
N ALA A 313 16.24 -27.77 -9.08
CA ALA A 313 16.75 -26.83 -10.10
C ALA A 313 15.62 -26.19 -10.91
N PHE A 314 14.59 -26.96 -11.30
CA PHE A 314 13.40 -26.41 -11.95
C PHE A 314 12.60 -25.47 -11.06
N LEU A 315 12.43 -25.82 -9.75
CA LEU A 315 11.79 -24.94 -8.80
C LEU A 315 12.57 -23.63 -8.64
N ARG A 316 13.90 -23.70 -8.50
CA ARG A 316 14.76 -22.51 -8.44
C ARG A 316 14.61 -21.66 -9.70
N MET A 317 14.63 -22.26 -10.87
CA MET A 317 14.43 -21.57 -12.14
C MET A 317 13.05 -20.92 -12.25
N ALA A 318 11.99 -21.59 -11.75
CA ALA A 318 10.63 -21.09 -11.75
C ALA A 318 10.40 -19.98 -10.72
N LEU A 319 11.12 -19.97 -9.61
CA LEU A 319 11.13 -18.89 -8.62
C LEU A 319 11.79 -17.61 -9.15
N GLY A 320 12.61 -17.73 -10.21
CA GLY A 320 13.44 -16.68 -10.74
C GLY A 320 14.77 -16.60 -10.00
N ASP A 321 15.86 -16.39 -10.73
CA ASP A 321 17.18 -16.10 -10.17
C ASP A 321 17.19 -14.63 -9.65
N ASP A 322 16.39 -14.32 -8.66
CA ASP A 322 16.59 -13.14 -7.85
C ASP A 322 17.77 -13.35 -6.91
N ASP A 323 18.91 -13.69 -7.48
CA ASP A 323 20.23 -13.66 -6.82
C ASP A 323 20.70 -12.21 -6.57
N LYS A 324 19.81 -11.27 -6.67
CA LYS A 324 19.84 -10.02 -5.93
C LYS A 324 19.15 -10.28 -4.60
N SER A 325 19.72 -11.14 -3.77
CA SER A 325 19.72 -10.90 -2.36
C SER A 325 20.39 -9.54 -2.17
N VAL A 326 19.63 -8.48 -2.32
CA VAL A 326 19.94 -7.28 -1.58
C VAL A 326 19.88 -7.79 -0.16
N GLU A 327 21.05 -8.03 0.39
CA GLU A 327 21.23 -8.25 1.81
C GLU A 327 20.65 -7.04 2.51
N VAL A 328 19.32 -7.04 2.68
CA VAL A 328 18.68 -6.13 3.60
C VAL A 328 18.95 -6.77 4.95
N ASP A 329 20.17 -6.57 5.43
CA ASP A 329 20.54 -6.70 6.83
C ASP A 329 19.80 -5.63 7.63
N ASP A 330 18.48 -5.59 7.50
CA ASP A 330 17.66 -4.68 8.25
C ASP A 330 16.99 -5.43 9.40
N PHE A 331 17.77 -5.65 10.45
CA PHE A 331 17.28 -6.15 11.73
C PHE A 331 16.31 -5.16 12.41
N GLY A 332 15.91 -4.07 11.73
CA GLY A 332 15.10 -3.00 12.28
C GLY A 332 15.86 -2.15 13.31
N ASP A 333 15.15 -1.27 14.02
CA ASP A 333 15.70 -0.60 15.21
C ASP A 333 15.59 -1.60 16.40
N THR A 334 16.66 -2.36 16.60
CA THR A 334 16.75 -3.31 17.73
C THR A 334 17.10 -2.62 19.06
N GLY A 335 17.33 -1.29 19.04
CA GLY A 335 17.76 -0.53 20.21
C GLY A 335 19.20 -0.79 20.64
N ALA A 336 20.03 -1.34 19.75
CA ALA A 336 21.45 -1.55 19.97
C ALA A 336 22.28 -0.29 19.68
N GLU A 337 23.55 -0.29 20.11
CA GLU A 337 24.53 0.73 19.73
C GLU A 337 24.81 0.73 18.22
N ASP A 338 25.34 1.86 17.71
CA ASP A 338 25.67 2.00 16.28
C ASP A 338 26.62 0.88 15.82
N GLY A 339 26.26 0.17 14.75
CA GLY A 339 27.00 -0.95 14.21
C GLY A 339 26.71 -2.32 14.88
N MET A 340 25.85 -2.34 15.90
CA MET A 340 25.43 -3.54 16.60
C MET A 340 23.96 -3.91 16.29
N VAL A 341 23.61 -5.16 16.52
CA VAL A 341 22.24 -5.69 16.49
C VAL A 341 21.95 -6.32 17.83
N ARG A 342 20.84 -5.94 18.45
CA ARG A 342 20.38 -6.51 19.71
C ARG A 342 19.49 -7.70 19.44
N LEU A 343 19.84 -8.84 20.01
CA LEU A 343 19.13 -10.11 19.85
C LEU A 343 18.44 -10.47 21.17
N PHE A 344 17.26 -11.00 21.09
CA PHE A 344 16.50 -11.55 22.19
C PHE A 344 16.74 -13.06 22.28
N ILE A 345 16.94 -13.59 23.49
CA ILE A 345 17.06 -15.01 23.76
C ILE A 345 16.09 -15.37 24.91
N ASN A 346 15.27 -16.39 24.72
CA ASN A 346 14.23 -16.81 25.68
C ASN A 346 14.79 -17.58 26.91
N ILE A 347 16.00 -17.25 27.39
CA ILE A 347 16.63 -17.80 28.58
C ILE A 347 17.10 -16.65 29.50
N GLY A 348 16.97 -16.80 30.81
CA GLY A 348 17.33 -15.80 31.79
C GLY A 348 17.79 -16.38 33.14
N LYS A 349 17.80 -15.52 34.17
CA LYS A 349 18.30 -15.88 35.52
C LYS A 349 17.53 -17.06 36.17
N ASN A 350 16.20 -17.14 35.93
CA ASN A 350 15.38 -18.22 36.48
C ASN A 350 15.76 -19.61 35.95
N GLN A 351 16.40 -19.68 34.79
CA GLN A 351 16.96 -20.91 34.24
C GLN A 351 18.43 -21.15 34.66
N LYS A 352 18.92 -20.37 35.64
CA LYS A 352 20.32 -20.42 36.13
C LYS A 352 21.36 -20.11 35.03
N ALA A 353 20.98 -19.37 33.99
CA ALA A 353 21.90 -18.86 33.00
C ALA A 353 22.70 -17.68 33.56
N ARG A 354 23.93 -17.51 33.10
CA ARG A 354 24.83 -16.39 33.43
C ARG A 354 25.28 -15.73 32.11
N PRO A 355 25.72 -14.48 32.12
CA PRO A 355 26.22 -13.82 30.90
C PRO A 355 27.30 -14.61 30.20
N GLY A 356 28.21 -15.26 30.95
CA GLY A 356 29.25 -16.15 30.39
C GLY A 356 28.72 -17.39 29.66
N ASP A 357 27.54 -17.88 30.01
CA ASP A 357 26.92 -19.01 29.30
C ASP A 357 26.36 -18.58 27.94
N ILE A 358 25.85 -17.34 27.84
CA ILE A 358 25.39 -16.75 26.58
C ILE A 358 26.59 -16.49 25.68
N LEU A 359 27.58 -15.78 26.19
CA LEU A 359 28.81 -15.46 25.48
C LEU A 359 29.52 -16.74 24.97
N GLY A 360 29.65 -17.75 25.84
CA GLY A 360 30.27 -19.03 25.48
C GLY A 360 29.50 -19.80 24.42
N ALA A 361 28.17 -19.77 24.47
CA ALA A 361 27.32 -20.39 23.45
C ALA A 361 27.47 -19.73 22.09
N ILE A 362 27.36 -18.37 22.04
CA ILE A 362 27.53 -17.65 20.79
C ILE A 362 28.93 -17.85 20.20
N ALA A 363 29.98 -17.65 21.00
CA ALA A 363 31.35 -17.82 20.54
C ALA A 363 31.66 -19.28 20.12
N GLY A 364 31.07 -20.25 20.81
CA GLY A 364 31.26 -21.67 20.51
C GLY A 364 30.59 -22.16 19.25
N GLU A 365 29.35 -21.67 18.97
CA GLU A 365 28.57 -22.08 17.81
C GLU A 365 28.95 -21.29 16.54
N THR A 366 29.44 -20.04 16.68
CA THR A 366 29.73 -19.16 15.54
C THR A 366 31.21 -18.94 15.27
N GLY A 367 32.08 -19.21 16.24
CA GLY A 367 33.51 -18.92 16.15
C GLY A 367 33.86 -17.42 16.32
N ILE A 368 32.88 -16.54 16.61
CA ILE A 368 33.11 -15.12 16.84
C ILE A 368 33.90 -14.90 18.12
N ALA A 369 34.90 -14.04 18.07
CA ALA A 369 35.65 -13.67 19.27
C ALA A 369 34.72 -13.06 20.32
N GLY A 370 34.75 -13.56 21.55
CA GLY A 370 33.86 -13.06 22.63
C GLY A 370 34.05 -11.57 22.95
N SER A 371 35.20 -10.99 22.58
CA SER A 371 35.45 -9.52 22.70
C SER A 371 34.66 -8.66 21.73
N LEU A 372 34.09 -9.26 20.68
CA LEU A 372 33.22 -8.56 19.71
C LEU A 372 31.74 -8.58 20.13
N ILE A 373 31.37 -9.41 21.10
CA ILE A 373 30.01 -9.45 21.64
C ILE A 373 29.86 -8.28 22.62
N GLY A 374 28.85 -7.44 22.34
CA GLY A 374 28.57 -6.25 23.13
C GLY A 374 27.83 -6.52 24.43
N THR A 375 26.94 -5.63 24.79
CA THR A 375 26.20 -5.68 26.06
C THR A 375 25.30 -6.94 26.16
N ILE A 376 25.35 -7.60 27.32
CA ILE A 376 24.47 -8.73 27.66
C ILE A 376 23.58 -8.34 28.84
N ASP A 377 22.34 -8.00 28.55
CA ASP A 377 21.32 -7.62 29.53
C ASP A 377 20.46 -8.84 29.91
N MET A 378 20.70 -9.38 31.11
CA MET A 378 20.00 -10.58 31.54
C MET A 378 18.86 -10.26 32.52
N TYR A 379 17.66 -10.69 32.17
CA TYR A 379 16.44 -10.61 32.96
C TYR A 379 16.05 -11.99 33.56
N ASP A 380 14.96 -12.04 34.27
CA ASP A 380 14.54 -13.27 34.94
C ASP A 380 14.20 -14.40 33.97
N LYS A 381 13.54 -14.11 32.84
CA LYS A 381 13.04 -15.09 31.88
C LYS A 381 13.71 -15.04 30.52
N TYR A 382 14.45 -13.97 30.19
CA TYR A 382 15.05 -13.72 28.88
C TYR A 382 16.35 -12.92 29.00
N THR A 383 17.09 -12.87 27.91
CA THR A 383 18.34 -12.12 27.80
C THR A 383 18.35 -11.35 26.49
N PHE A 384 18.85 -10.11 26.51
CA PHE A 384 19.29 -9.42 25.31
C PHE A 384 20.81 -9.48 25.22
N VAL A 385 21.30 -9.68 23.99
CA VAL A 385 22.73 -9.64 23.69
C VAL A 385 22.96 -8.81 22.43
N GLU A 386 23.97 -7.99 22.43
CA GLU A 386 24.38 -7.21 21.26
C GLU A 386 25.52 -7.88 20.53
N VAL A 387 25.37 -8.04 19.21
CA VAL A 387 26.39 -8.61 18.33
C VAL A 387 26.65 -7.67 17.17
N PRO A 388 27.88 -7.63 16.59
CA PRO A 388 28.14 -6.79 15.43
C PRO A 388 27.20 -7.16 14.28
N LYS A 389 26.73 -6.13 13.56
CA LYS A 389 25.74 -6.27 12.50
C LYS A 389 26.17 -7.26 11.40
N GLU A 390 27.46 -7.31 11.10
CA GLU A 390 28.06 -8.20 10.12
C GLU A 390 27.94 -9.68 10.48
N TYR A 391 27.88 -10.02 11.79
CA TYR A 391 27.76 -11.40 12.29
C TYR A 391 26.34 -11.78 12.75
N ALA A 392 25.41 -10.84 12.77
CA ALA A 392 24.09 -11.07 13.36
C ALA A 392 23.31 -12.22 12.69
N LYS A 393 23.41 -12.36 11.37
CA LYS A 393 22.80 -13.50 10.64
C LYS A 393 23.43 -14.83 11.01
N ASP A 394 24.74 -14.87 11.06
CA ASP A 394 25.47 -16.10 11.40
C ASP A 394 25.13 -16.54 12.81
N VAL A 395 25.01 -15.58 13.73
CA VAL A 395 24.59 -15.85 15.12
C VAL A 395 23.15 -16.38 15.15
N LEU A 396 22.20 -15.75 14.46
CA LEU A 396 20.81 -16.21 14.40
C LEU A 396 20.72 -17.64 13.85
N ASN A 397 21.41 -17.92 12.76
CA ASN A 397 21.39 -19.23 12.12
C ASN A 397 22.03 -20.28 13.00
N ALA A 398 23.25 -20.07 13.51
CA ALA A 398 23.98 -21.02 14.34
C ALA A 398 23.26 -21.30 15.67
N MET A 399 22.68 -20.23 16.27
CA MET A 399 22.02 -20.37 17.57
C MET A 399 20.56 -20.86 17.48
N SER A 400 19.95 -20.95 16.30
CA SER A 400 18.56 -21.41 16.12
C SER A 400 18.33 -22.85 16.65
N HIS A 401 19.36 -23.70 16.66
CA HIS A 401 19.31 -25.06 17.14
C HIS A 401 20.19 -25.30 18.39
N ALA A 402 20.80 -24.23 18.90
CA ALA A 402 21.70 -24.31 20.03
C ALA A 402 21.00 -24.63 21.37
N ARG A 403 21.76 -25.14 22.31
CA ARG A 403 21.27 -25.38 23.67
C ARG A 403 22.14 -24.63 24.68
N ILE A 404 21.48 -23.91 25.57
CA ILE A 404 22.15 -23.27 26.71
C ILE A 404 21.71 -23.98 27.99
N LYS A 405 22.65 -24.46 28.79
CA LYS A 405 22.35 -25.25 29.99
C LYS A 405 21.44 -26.46 29.71
N GLY A 406 21.61 -27.10 28.55
CA GLY A 406 20.84 -28.29 28.14
C GLY A 406 19.40 -27.97 27.68
N ARG A 407 18.98 -26.69 27.58
CA ARG A 407 17.67 -26.28 27.14
C ARG A 407 17.75 -25.72 25.71
N ASN A 408 16.78 -26.07 24.89
CA ASN A 408 16.60 -25.42 23.59
C ASN A 408 16.28 -23.97 23.82
N ILE A 409 16.91 -23.10 23.04
CA ILE A 409 16.67 -21.67 23.07
C ILE A 409 15.96 -21.22 21.77
N ASN A 410 15.26 -20.10 21.86
CA ASN A 410 14.81 -19.35 20.71
C ASN A 410 15.56 -18.02 20.72
N ILE A 411 16.12 -17.64 19.55
CA ILE A 411 16.85 -16.40 19.36
C ILE A 411 16.21 -15.63 18.20
N GLU A 412 16.00 -14.34 18.40
CA GLU A 412 15.39 -13.48 17.39
C GLU A 412 15.91 -12.04 17.55
N PRO A 413 15.84 -11.18 16.50
CA PRO A 413 16.16 -9.77 16.64
C PRO A 413 15.23 -9.11 17.66
N ALA A 414 15.80 -8.31 18.56
CA ALA A 414 15.02 -7.59 19.55
C ALA A 414 14.19 -6.50 18.88
N ASN A 415 12.90 -6.44 19.21
CA ASN A 415 12.03 -5.34 18.79
C ASN A 415 12.01 -4.28 19.90
N ARG A 416 12.40 -3.06 19.59
CA ARG A 416 12.23 -1.94 20.50
C ARG A 416 10.73 -1.67 20.63
N LYS A 417 10.20 -1.83 21.87
CA LYS A 417 8.81 -1.48 22.20
C LYS A 417 8.61 0.02 22.24
#